data_b8ae54db3271e95bd13162962954f007
#
_entry.id   b8ae54db3271e95bd13162962954f007
#
_cell.length_a   1.000
_cell.length_b   1.000
_cell.length_c   1.000
_cell.angle_alpha   90.00
_cell.angle_beta   90.00
_cell.angle_gamma   90.00
#
_symmetry.space_group_name_H-M   'P 1'
#
loop_
_entity.id
_entity.type
_entity.pdbx_description
1 polymer ?
#
loop_
_entity_poly.entity_id
_entity_poly.type
_entity_poly.pdbx_seq_one_letter_code
_entity_poly.pdbx_strand_id
1 'polypeptide(L)'
;MKYTTFKLSIDPKSGVTLVEQIRQQLIWLITSGRLIPGQPLPSIRRLADQLAVNLHTVRNAYQKLEEDGVIIIKPGKRAVILPYDAQQLSVIANQQRSHTIGVILPSMGNPFYHEFIQGVDEIARQDQTLIFICNSNDDQDEAFRYLAQLSAKHVDGILLASHSLNTRIPPQAREEENANLPMVTVDWPGAEGYSVIFDYENAGYQATQHLLEHGHQRIGLITYDKEVANVQPVNRGYEKALQKAGIELDRALIARVNGFGVQAGLAGARELLSLDEPPTAIFSIADTLTLGVMMAIKTADLHIPENVAITSFNNIAYAELADPPLTTVAAPVREMGVKAMEMLRDLIAGRNPAKRKVLLKTSLIIRQSCGCQAAV
;
A
#
# COMPACT_ATOMS: atom_id res chain seq x y z
N MET A 1 24.68 30.23 18.09
CA MET A 1 24.25 29.59 16.84
C MET A 1 23.97 28.12 17.16
N LYS A 2 22.70 27.72 17.17
CA LYS A 2 22.32 26.32 17.39
C LYS A 2 22.75 25.51 16.17
N TYR A 3 23.57 24.49 16.38
CA TYR A 3 23.98 23.54 15.36
C TYR A 3 22.78 22.63 15.08
N THR A 4 22.31 22.59 13.86
CA THR A 4 21.37 21.55 13.44
C THR A 4 22.15 20.24 13.43
N THR A 5 21.87 19.39 14.40
CA THR A 5 22.47 18.05 14.49
C THR A 5 21.71 17.18 13.49
N PHE A 6 22.33 16.83 12.38
CA PHE A 6 21.82 15.81 11.46
C PHE A 6 22.76 14.60 11.53
N LYS A 7 22.19 13.42 11.38
CA LYS A 7 22.96 12.18 11.24
C LYS A 7 22.99 11.80 9.77
N LEU A 8 24.16 11.41 9.29
CA LEU A 8 24.33 10.70 8.03
C LEU A 8 24.67 9.25 8.37
N SER A 9 24.18 8.31 7.60
CA SER A 9 24.51 6.89 7.69
C SER A 9 25.27 6.48 6.44
N ILE A 10 26.37 5.74 6.60
CA ILE A 10 27.17 5.26 5.48
C ILE A 10 27.42 3.76 5.63
N ASP A 11 27.34 3.03 4.51
CA ASP A 11 27.65 1.61 4.44
C ASP A 11 28.90 1.37 3.59
N PRO A 12 30.04 0.99 4.24
CA PRO A 12 31.27 0.66 3.51
C PRO A 12 31.16 -0.55 2.57
N LYS A 13 30.14 -1.40 2.74
CA LYS A 13 29.89 -2.60 1.92
C LYS A 13 28.93 -2.34 0.76
N SER A 14 28.36 -1.14 0.68
CA SER A 14 27.51 -0.73 -0.43
C SER A 14 28.30 -0.66 -1.74
N GLY A 15 27.66 -0.96 -2.88
CA GLY A 15 28.24 -0.73 -4.19
C GLY A 15 28.45 0.76 -4.57
N VAL A 16 27.93 1.68 -3.73
CA VAL A 16 28.08 3.14 -3.90
C VAL A 16 29.26 3.64 -3.09
N THR A 17 30.12 4.46 -3.67
CA THR A 17 31.31 5.00 -2.98
C THR A 17 30.89 5.85 -1.77
N LEU A 18 31.68 5.85 -0.68
CA LEU A 18 31.41 6.66 0.51
C LEU A 18 31.28 8.17 0.19
N VAL A 19 32.04 8.65 -0.79
CA VAL A 19 31.94 10.04 -1.31
C VAL A 19 30.53 10.32 -1.81
N GLU A 20 29.99 9.40 -2.59
CA GLU A 20 28.68 9.56 -3.20
C GLU A 20 27.55 9.42 -2.16
N GLN A 21 27.68 8.48 -1.23
CA GLN A 21 26.72 8.33 -0.12
C GLN A 21 26.61 9.61 0.73
N ILE A 22 27.74 10.23 1.08
CA ILE A 22 27.77 11.49 1.82
C ILE A 22 27.14 12.64 1.01
N ARG A 23 27.49 12.74 -0.28
CA ARG A 23 26.94 13.76 -1.17
C ARG A 23 25.42 13.65 -1.31
N GLN A 24 24.92 12.46 -1.59
CA GLN A 24 23.49 12.16 -1.76
C GLN A 24 22.67 12.53 -0.52
N GLN A 25 23.13 12.12 0.66
CA GLN A 25 22.42 12.42 1.90
C GLN A 25 22.42 13.91 2.23
N LEU A 26 23.50 14.64 1.91
CA LEU A 26 23.52 16.08 2.07
C LEU A 26 22.59 16.80 1.09
N ILE A 27 22.58 16.40 -0.19
CA ILE A 27 21.62 16.91 -1.17
C ILE A 27 20.18 16.66 -0.70
N TRP A 28 19.90 15.46 -0.23
CA TRP A 28 18.57 15.14 0.29
C TRP A 28 18.18 16.01 1.50
N LEU A 29 19.08 16.24 2.47
CA LEU A 29 18.82 17.12 3.60
C LEU A 29 18.51 18.57 3.17
N ILE A 30 19.13 19.01 2.08
CA ILE A 30 18.92 20.32 1.49
C ILE A 30 17.55 20.36 0.75
N THR A 31 17.27 19.39 -0.09
CA THR A 31 16.02 19.32 -0.87
C THR A 31 14.79 19.13 0.01
N SER A 32 14.91 18.38 1.11
CA SER A 32 13.85 18.19 2.11
C SER A 32 13.62 19.40 3.03
N GLY A 33 14.41 20.48 2.87
CA GLY A 33 14.32 21.67 3.71
C GLY A 33 14.86 21.51 5.14
N ARG A 34 15.49 20.38 5.46
CA ARG A 34 16.14 20.16 6.76
C ARG A 34 17.45 20.95 6.92
N LEU A 35 18.09 21.22 5.81
CA LEU A 35 19.20 22.17 5.70
C LEU A 35 18.78 23.27 4.74
N ILE A 36 18.87 24.53 5.19
CA ILE A 36 18.38 25.70 4.46
C ILE A 36 19.53 26.55 3.92
N PRO A 37 19.32 27.33 2.84
CA PRO A 37 20.29 28.27 2.32
C PRO A 37 20.87 29.20 3.40
N GLY A 38 22.16 29.49 3.31
CA GLY A 38 22.91 30.28 4.28
C GLY A 38 23.38 29.51 5.50
N GLN A 39 22.97 28.26 5.69
CA GLN A 39 23.36 27.42 6.81
C GLN A 39 24.76 26.85 6.59
N PRO A 40 25.66 26.89 7.59
CA PRO A 40 26.97 26.28 7.48
C PRO A 40 26.90 24.77 7.71
N LEU A 41 27.57 24.00 6.86
CA LEU A 41 27.79 22.58 7.03
C LEU A 41 28.87 22.32 8.14
N PRO A 42 28.92 21.11 8.74
CA PRO A 42 30.01 20.70 9.61
C PRO A 42 31.38 20.88 8.94
N SER A 43 32.41 21.12 9.71
CA SER A 43 33.76 21.09 9.13
C SER A 43 34.08 19.68 8.61
N ILE A 44 34.91 19.60 7.56
CA ILE A 44 35.33 18.32 6.96
C ILE A 44 35.85 17.37 8.04
N ARG A 45 36.68 17.88 8.98
CA ARG A 45 37.24 17.09 10.07
C ARG A 45 36.15 16.53 10.98
N ARG A 46 35.20 17.38 11.39
CA ARG A 46 34.11 16.97 12.27
C ARG A 46 33.19 15.93 11.62
N LEU A 47 32.87 16.12 10.35
CA LEU A 47 32.00 15.15 9.63
C LEU A 47 32.75 13.83 9.41
N ALA A 48 34.06 13.88 9.11
CA ALA A 48 34.87 12.68 8.97
C ALA A 48 34.95 11.89 10.30
N ASP A 49 35.14 12.59 11.43
CA ASP A 49 35.13 11.99 12.76
C ASP A 49 33.78 11.37 13.11
N GLN A 50 32.66 12.06 12.78
CA GLN A 50 31.28 11.57 13.01
C GLN A 50 30.96 10.30 12.22
N LEU A 51 31.48 10.20 11.00
CA LEU A 51 31.21 9.08 10.09
C LEU A 51 32.29 7.98 10.14
N ALA A 52 33.34 8.18 10.95
CA ALA A 52 34.49 7.28 11.00
C ALA A 52 35.15 7.03 9.63
N VAL A 53 35.23 8.06 8.77
CA VAL A 53 35.82 7.99 7.43
C VAL A 53 37.08 8.87 7.31
N ASN A 54 37.80 8.65 6.18
CA ASN A 54 38.95 9.48 5.87
C ASN A 54 38.53 10.93 5.57
N LEU A 55 39.34 11.90 5.99
CA LEU A 55 39.15 13.32 5.68
C LEU A 55 39.02 13.60 4.17
N HIS A 56 39.76 12.87 3.33
CA HIS A 56 39.67 12.99 1.89
C HIS A 56 38.31 12.59 1.35
N THR A 57 37.64 11.60 1.93
CA THR A 57 36.28 11.17 1.55
C THR A 57 35.29 12.31 1.73
N VAL A 58 35.28 12.97 2.86
CA VAL A 58 34.40 14.12 3.11
C VAL A 58 34.79 15.33 2.27
N ARG A 59 36.09 15.58 2.07
CA ARG A 59 36.54 16.66 1.19
C ARG A 59 36.04 16.48 -0.24
N ASN A 60 36.20 15.29 -0.79
CA ASN A 60 35.74 15.00 -2.15
C ASN A 60 34.22 15.11 -2.27
N ALA A 61 33.46 14.70 -1.24
CA ALA A 61 32.00 14.88 -1.23
C ALA A 61 31.62 16.37 -1.23
N TYR A 62 32.30 17.19 -0.45
CA TYR A 62 32.06 18.63 -0.43
C TYR A 62 32.49 19.33 -1.75
N GLN A 63 33.60 18.89 -2.37
CA GLN A 63 33.99 19.41 -3.68
C GLN A 63 32.94 19.12 -4.76
N LYS A 64 32.40 17.91 -4.78
CA LYS A 64 31.30 17.56 -5.69
C LYS A 64 30.05 18.40 -5.46
N LEU A 65 29.70 18.65 -4.19
CA LEU A 65 28.57 19.55 -3.88
C LEU A 65 28.82 21.00 -4.28
N GLU A 66 30.08 21.44 -4.29
CA GLU A 66 30.46 22.76 -4.79
C GLU A 66 30.41 22.82 -6.32
N GLU A 67 30.88 21.77 -7.01
CA GLU A 67 30.77 21.59 -8.47
C GLU A 67 29.31 21.57 -8.92
N ASP A 68 28.42 20.97 -8.12
CA ASP A 68 26.97 20.97 -8.32
C ASP A 68 26.32 22.34 -8.05
N GLY A 69 27.06 23.32 -7.54
CA GLY A 69 26.53 24.64 -7.18
C GLY A 69 25.63 24.65 -5.94
N VAL A 70 25.66 23.60 -5.13
CA VAL A 70 24.81 23.45 -3.93
C VAL A 70 25.39 24.13 -2.70
N ILE A 71 26.73 24.16 -2.60
CA ILE A 71 27.46 24.79 -1.51
C ILE A 71 28.59 25.69 -2.05
N ILE A 72 29.13 26.53 -1.20
CA ILE A 72 30.35 27.28 -1.46
C ILE A 72 31.38 27.00 -0.38
N ILE A 73 32.62 26.72 -0.79
CA ILE A 73 33.78 26.50 0.10
C ILE A 73 34.68 27.71 0.00
N LYS A 74 34.83 28.45 1.12
CA LYS A 74 35.78 29.60 1.19
C LYS A 74 36.98 29.20 2.05
N PRO A 75 38.23 29.56 1.66
CA PRO A 75 39.40 29.27 2.44
C PRO A 75 39.27 29.76 3.91
N GLY A 76 39.55 28.89 4.85
CA GLY A 76 39.47 29.20 6.29
C GLY A 76 38.03 29.34 6.86
N LYS A 77 37.01 29.11 6.05
CA LYS A 77 35.61 29.15 6.49
C LYS A 77 34.93 27.77 6.29
N ARG A 78 33.78 27.60 6.95
CA ARG A 78 32.94 26.41 6.74
C ARG A 78 32.23 26.52 5.38
N ALA A 79 31.96 25.40 4.76
CA ALA A 79 31.12 25.33 3.59
C ALA A 79 29.71 25.83 3.97
N VAL A 80 29.10 26.61 3.09
CA VAL A 80 27.78 27.22 3.30
C VAL A 80 26.86 26.81 2.17
N ILE A 81 25.63 26.48 2.46
CA ILE A 81 24.61 26.12 1.48
C ILE A 81 24.19 27.39 0.72
N LEU A 82 24.27 27.31 -0.60
CA LEU A 82 23.86 28.41 -1.49
C LEU A 82 22.33 28.48 -1.59
N PRO A 83 21.78 29.67 -1.92
CA PRO A 83 20.41 29.74 -2.44
C PRO A 83 20.32 28.89 -3.71
N TYR A 84 19.33 28.03 -3.77
CA TYR A 84 19.13 27.12 -4.88
C TYR A 84 17.74 27.32 -5.49
N ASP A 85 17.64 27.13 -6.80
CA ASP A 85 16.38 26.93 -7.47
C ASP A 85 15.92 25.48 -7.26
N ALA A 86 14.67 25.29 -6.86
CA ALA A 86 14.07 23.97 -6.67
C ALA A 86 14.18 23.09 -7.94
N GLN A 87 14.19 23.70 -9.13
CA GLN A 87 14.39 22.99 -10.40
C GLN A 87 15.83 22.50 -10.57
N GLN A 88 16.84 23.30 -10.23
CA GLN A 88 18.25 22.90 -10.32
C GLN A 88 18.56 21.74 -9.38
N LEU A 89 18.07 21.80 -8.13
CA LEU A 89 18.26 20.70 -7.18
C LEU A 89 17.53 19.42 -7.59
N SER A 90 16.36 19.55 -8.22
CA SER A 90 15.65 18.37 -8.75
C SER A 90 16.41 17.69 -9.89
N VAL A 91 17.11 18.45 -10.72
CA VAL A 91 17.98 17.91 -11.79
C VAL A 91 19.17 17.16 -11.18
N ILE A 92 19.83 17.74 -10.18
CA ILE A 92 20.98 17.12 -9.50
C ILE A 92 20.54 15.85 -8.74
N ALA A 93 19.41 15.90 -8.06
CA ALA A 93 18.81 14.74 -7.40
C ALA A 93 18.40 13.64 -8.42
N ASN A 94 17.87 14.03 -9.58
CA ASN A 94 17.48 13.11 -10.65
C ASN A 94 18.65 12.41 -11.33
N GLN A 95 19.80 13.08 -11.47
CA GLN A 95 21.02 12.45 -12.05
C GLN A 95 21.58 11.31 -11.18
N GLN A 96 21.07 11.13 -9.96
CA GLN A 96 21.54 10.14 -8.97
C GLN A 96 20.50 9.09 -8.59
N ARG A 97 19.33 9.12 -9.24
CA ARG A 97 18.30 8.13 -9.01
C ARG A 97 18.73 6.78 -9.55
N SER A 98 18.40 5.73 -8.82
CA SER A 98 18.59 4.37 -9.30
C SER A 98 17.59 4.02 -10.40
N HIS A 99 16.55 4.85 -10.61
CA HIS A 99 15.39 4.57 -11.43
C HIS A 99 14.77 3.20 -11.07
N THR A 100 14.76 2.90 -9.78
CA THR A 100 14.17 1.67 -9.25
C THR A 100 13.28 1.97 -8.05
N ILE A 101 12.18 1.25 -7.95
CA ILE A 101 11.31 1.26 -6.76
C ILE A 101 11.09 -0.15 -6.23
N GLY A 102 10.79 -0.25 -4.94
CA GLY A 102 10.33 -1.48 -4.32
C GLY A 102 8.81 -1.51 -4.19
N VAL A 103 8.21 -2.65 -4.45
CA VAL A 103 6.79 -2.94 -4.20
C VAL A 103 6.72 -4.17 -3.31
N ILE A 104 6.29 -3.99 -2.06
CA ILE A 104 6.14 -5.08 -1.10
C ILE A 104 4.66 -5.42 -1.00
N LEU A 105 4.33 -6.67 -1.33
CA LEU A 105 2.95 -7.18 -1.36
C LEU A 105 2.76 -8.27 -0.31
N PRO A 106 1.58 -8.38 0.30
CA PRO A 106 1.27 -9.45 1.24
C PRO A 106 1.10 -10.80 0.55
N SER A 107 0.64 -10.83 -0.73
CA SER A 107 0.48 -12.08 -1.47
C SER A 107 0.52 -11.87 -2.97
N MET A 108 1.50 -12.44 -3.66
CA MET A 108 1.53 -12.46 -5.13
C MET A 108 0.51 -13.43 -5.74
N GLY A 109 0.03 -14.40 -4.96
CA GLY A 109 -1.00 -15.35 -5.40
C GLY A 109 -2.43 -14.77 -5.40
N ASN A 110 -2.64 -13.58 -4.84
CA ASN A 110 -3.94 -12.94 -4.85
C ASN A 110 -4.12 -12.13 -6.15
N PRO A 111 -5.12 -12.47 -7.01
CA PRO A 111 -5.38 -11.77 -8.26
C PRO A 111 -5.63 -10.26 -8.12
N PHE A 112 -6.06 -9.81 -6.95
CA PHE A 112 -6.23 -8.41 -6.59
C PHE A 112 -4.94 -7.59 -6.85
N TYR A 113 -3.78 -8.11 -6.48
CA TYR A 113 -2.52 -7.37 -6.66
C TYR A 113 -2.01 -7.37 -8.10
N HIS A 114 -2.57 -8.19 -9.00
CA HIS A 114 -2.24 -8.13 -10.42
C HIS A 114 -2.65 -6.78 -11.03
N GLU A 115 -3.90 -6.35 -10.81
CA GLU A 115 -4.40 -5.05 -11.27
C GLU A 115 -3.62 -3.87 -10.62
N PHE A 116 -3.27 -4.01 -9.34
CA PHE A 116 -2.44 -3.02 -8.66
C PHE A 116 -1.09 -2.82 -9.35
N ILE A 117 -0.37 -3.92 -9.63
CA ILE A 117 0.92 -3.87 -10.32
C ILE A 117 0.78 -3.29 -11.73
N GLN A 118 -0.30 -3.59 -12.45
CA GLN A 118 -0.53 -2.96 -13.76
C GLN A 118 -0.66 -1.44 -13.65
N GLY A 119 -1.36 -0.93 -12.63
CA GLY A 119 -1.46 0.50 -12.39
C GLY A 119 -0.12 1.15 -12.01
N VAL A 120 0.70 0.47 -11.21
CA VAL A 120 2.06 0.93 -10.86
C VAL A 120 2.95 0.95 -12.10
N ASP A 121 2.93 -0.12 -12.92
CA ASP A 121 3.74 -0.27 -14.12
C ASP A 121 3.41 0.80 -15.18
N GLU A 122 2.14 1.19 -15.29
CA GLU A 122 1.70 2.25 -16.21
C GLU A 122 2.46 3.56 -15.98
N ILE A 123 2.64 3.97 -14.73
CA ILE A 123 3.36 5.19 -14.36
C ILE A 123 4.88 4.95 -14.36
N ALA A 124 5.34 3.80 -13.89
CA ALA A 124 6.75 3.46 -13.84
C ALA A 124 7.39 3.46 -15.24
N ARG A 125 6.67 2.95 -16.25
CA ARG A 125 7.13 2.99 -17.66
C ARG A 125 7.30 4.40 -18.19
N GLN A 126 6.40 5.32 -17.85
CA GLN A 126 6.51 6.73 -18.26
C GLN A 126 7.79 7.36 -17.71
N ASP A 127 8.19 6.98 -16.50
CA ASP A 127 9.36 7.50 -15.80
C ASP A 127 10.62 6.62 -16.02
N GLN A 128 10.55 5.60 -16.88
CA GLN A 128 11.64 4.63 -17.12
C GLN A 128 12.15 3.99 -15.82
N THR A 129 11.25 3.75 -14.87
CA THR A 129 11.54 3.21 -13.53
C THR A 129 11.33 1.69 -13.50
N LEU A 130 12.30 0.94 -12.99
CA LEU A 130 12.19 -0.49 -12.77
C LEU A 130 11.48 -0.78 -11.44
N ILE A 131 10.75 -1.90 -11.39
CA ILE A 131 9.99 -2.32 -10.22
C ILE A 131 10.58 -3.61 -9.65
N PHE A 132 11.01 -3.59 -8.39
CA PHE A 132 11.30 -4.80 -7.62
C PHE A 132 10.05 -5.22 -6.85
N ILE A 133 9.53 -6.41 -7.11
CA ILE A 133 8.36 -6.96 -6.41
C ILE A 133 8.83 -7.95 -5.36
N CYS A 134 8.41 -7.73 -4.12
CA CYS A 134 8.70 -8.57 -2.96
C CYS A 134 7.39 -9.10 -2.38
N ASN A 135 7.34 -10.41 -2.08
CA ASN A 135 6.19 -11.10 -1.52
C ASN A 135 6.44 -11.43 -0.05
N SER A 136 5.72 -10.77 0.86
CA SER A 136 5.89 -10.99 2.30
C SER A 136 5.09 -12.16 2.86
N ASN A 137 4.21 -12.80 2.07
CA ASN A 137 3.34 -13.90 2.50
C ASN A 137 2.50 -13.56 3.76
N ASP A 138 1.98 -12.34 3.85
CA ASP A 138 1.28 -11.79 5.02
C ASP A 138 2.12 -11.79 6.31
N ASP A 139 3.44 -11.96 6.20
CA ASP A 139 4.39 -11.87 7.30
C ASP A 139 4.94 -10.44 7.39
N GLN A 140 4.68 -9.78 8.53
CA GLN A 140 5.09 -8.41 8.77
C GLN A 140 6.60 -8.28 8.96
N ASP A 141 7.24 -9.26 9.60
CA ASP A 141 8.69 -9.25 9.81
C ASP A 141 9.43 -9.45 8.49
N GLU A 142 8.87 -10.28 7.59
CA GLU A 142 9.35 -10.44 6.22
C GLU A 142 9.22 -9.13 5.43
N ALA A 143 8.07 -8.44 5.53
CA ALA A 143 7.86 -7.15 4.89
C ALA A 143 8.91 -6.12 5.35
N PHE A 144 9.26 -6.08 6.63
CA PHE A 144 10.28 -5.18 7.16
C PHE A 144 11.71 -5.60 6.76
N ARG A 145 11.97 -6.90 6.62
CA ARG A 145 13.25 -7.37 6.05
C ARG A 145 13.43 -6.91 4.60
N TYR A 146 12.38 -7.01 3.79
CA TYR A 146 12.42 -6.47 2.42
C TYR A 146 12.57 -4.96 2.39
N LEU A 147 11.93 -4.23 3.30
CA LEU A 147 12.09 -2.79 3.42
C LEU A 147 13.57 -2.42 3.66
N ALA A 148 14.24 -3.10 4.59
CA ALA A 148 15.67 -2.89 4.87
C ALA A 148 16.55 -3.27 3.66
N GLN A 149 16.28 -4.41 3.01
CA GLN A 149 17.04 -4.84 1.84
C GLN A 149 16.92 -3.88 0.64
N LEU A 150 15.70 -3.40 0.36
CA LEU A 150 15.45 -2.44 -0.70
C LEU A 150 16.12 -1.10 -0.42
N SER A 151 16.10 -0.66 0.84
CA SER A 151 16.83 0.53 1.26
C SER A 151 18.33 0.39 1.06
N ALA A 152 18.92 -0.73 1.46
CA ALA A 152 20.34 -1.01 1.26
C ALA A 152 20.74 -1.11 -0.24
N LYS A 153 19.78 -1.38 -1.11
CA LYS A 153 19.96 -1.35 -2.58
C LYS A 153 19.72 0.03 -3.18
N HIS A 154 19.47 1.05 -2.34
CA HIS A 154 19.25 2.44 -2.77
C HIS A 154 18.12 2.59 -3.80
N VAL A 155 17.00 1.88 -3.63
CA VAL A 155 15.81 2.16 -4.42
C VAL A 155 15.32 3.58 -4.13
N ASP A 156 14.70 4.24 -5.12
CA ASP A 156 14.27 5.63 -5.01
C ASP A 156 13.02 5.79 -4.11
N GLY A 157 12.26 4.71 -3.93
CA GLY A 157 11.06 4.72 -3.10
C GLY A 157 10.41 3.36 -2.98
N ILE A 158 9.42 3.26 -2.09
CA ILE A 158 8.71 2.00 -1.79
C ILE A 158 7.20 2.19 -1.78
N LEU A 159 6.49 1.26 -2.40
CA LEU A 159 5.07 1.00 -2.20
C LEU A 159 4.93 -0.20 -1.28
N LEU A 160 4.24 -0.04 -0.15
CA LEU A 160 4.07 -1.09 0.87
C LEU A 160 2.58 -1.39 1.05
N ALA A 161 2.16 -2.58 0.64
CA ALA A 161 0.85 -3.13 0.96
C ALA A 161 0.92 -3.98 2.23
N SER A 162 -0.09 -3.87 3.09
CA SER A 162 -0.17 -4.68 4.31
C SER A 162 -1.61 -4.78 4.81
N HIS A 163 -1.92 -5.89 5.46
CA HIS A 163 -3.20 -6.13 6.12
C HIS A 163 -3.10 -6.04 7.65
N SER A 164 -1.93 -5.74 8.19
CA SER A 164 -1.67 -5.72 9.62
C SER A 164 -2.51 -4.68 10.37
N LEU A 165 -3.05 -5.04 11.54
CA LEU A 165 -3.64 -4.08 12.48
C LEU A 165 -2.59 -3.17 13.10
N ASN A 166 -1.35 -3.64 13.22
CA ASN A 166 -0.27 -2.80 13.67
C ASN A 166 0.14 -1.83 12.55
N THR A 167 -0.45 -0.65 12.57
CA THR A 167 -0.27 0.40 11.56
C THR A 167 1.05 1.15 11.67
N ARG A 168 1.88 0.78 12.65
CA ARG A 168 3.19 1.40 12.84
C ARG A 168 4.27 0.58 12.13
N ILE A 169 4.93 1.24 11.24
CA ILE A 169 6.23 0.77 10.75
C ILE A 169 7.20 0.96 11.93
N PRO A 170 7.91 -0.10 12.34
CA PRO A 170 8.81 0.02 13.48
C PRO A 170 9.77 1.21 13.34
N PRO A 171 10.09 1.88 14.45
CA PRO A 171 11.08 2.96 14.43
C PRO A 171 12.39 2.53 13.76
N GLN A 172 12.83 1.29 13.98
CA GLN A 172 14.05 0.73 13.38
C GLN A 172 13.98 0.67 11.84
N ALA A 173 12.78 0.47 11.26
CA ALA A 173 12.58 0.56 9.82
C ALA A 173 12.49 2.01 9.32
N ARG A 174 12.35 2.99 10.23
CA ARG A 174 12.25 4.43 9.94
C ARG A 174 13.49 5.23 10.34
N GLU A 175 14.25 4.82 11.39
CA GLU A 175 15.10 5.78 12.11
C GLU A 175 16.60 5.75 11.76
N GLU A 176 17.21 4.66 11.32
CA GLU A 176 18.68 4.68 11.14
C GLU A 176 19.15 4.64 9.69
N GLU A 177 18.50 3.90 8.82
CA GLU A 177 18.87 3.81 7.40
C GLU A 177 17.76 4.24 6.44
N ASN A 178 16.49 4.19 6.89
CA ASN A 178 15.30 4.37 6.05
C ASN A 178 14.48 5.64 6.36
N ALA A 179 14.91 6.50 7.30
CA ALA A 179 14.15 7.70 7.71
C ALA A 179 13.82 8.64 6.54
N ASN A 180 14.47 8.42 5.41
CA ASN A 180 14.49 9.32 4.27
C ASN A 180 13.96 8.69 2.99
N LEU A 181 13.67 7.38 2.99
CA LEU A 181 13.18 6.70 1.79
C LEU A 181 11.71 7.04 1.56
N PRO A 182 11.36 7.65 0.41
CA PRO A 182 9.98 7.92 0.04
C PRO A 182 9.13 6.65 0.09
N MET A 183 8.00 6.70 0.79
CA MET A 183 7.13 5.55 0.94
C MET A 183 5.66 5.93 0.89
N VAL A 184 4.88 5.10 0.20
CA VAL A 184 3.43 5.16 0.18
C VAL A 184 2.88 3.79 0.58
N THR A 185 1.96 3.78 1.54
CA THR A 185 1.25 2.56 1.92
C THR A 185 -0.01 2.40 1.08
N VAL A 186 -0.36 1.15 0.76
CA VAL A 186 -1.55 0.82 -0.01
C VAL A 186 -2.30 -0.32 0.66
N ASP A 187 -3.63 -0.35 0.50
CA ASP A 187 -4.50 -1.40 1.07
C ASP A 187 -4.30 -1.60 2.58
N TRP A 188 -3.86 -0.56 3.27
CA TRP A 188 -3.54 -0.60 4.70
C TRP A 188 -4.26 0.53 5.47
N PRO A 189 -5.53 0.35 5.83
CA PRO A 189 -6.30 1.31 6.62
C PRO A 189 -5.62 1.60 7.97
N GLY A 190 -5.53 2.88 8.30
CA GLY A 190 -4.91 3.31 9.56
C GLY A 190 -3.40 3.49 9.51
N ALA A 191 -2.70 3.08 8.44
CA ALA A 191 -1.27 3.34 8.30
C ALA A 191 -0.94 4.84 8.41
N GLU A 192 0.18 5.12 9.09
CA GLU A 192 0.68 6.49 9.19
C GLU A 192 1.39 6.92 7.90
N GLY A 193 1.35 8.21 7.59
CA GLY A 193 2.05 8.78 6.43
C GLY A 193 1.18 8.90 5.19
N TYR A 194 1.80 8.71 4.03
CA TYR A 194 1.12 8.77 2.73
C TYR A 194 0.48 7.42 2.41
N SER A 195 -0.80 7.43 2.05
CA SER A 195 -1.54 6.19 1.81
C SER A 195 -2.63 6.31 0.75
N VAL A 196 -2.89 5.20 0.04
CA VAL A 196 -4.03 5.03 -0.87
C VAL A 196 -4.82 3.82 -0.41
N ILE A 197 -6.09 4.01 -0.09
CA ILE A 197 -7.00 2.99 0.43
C ILE A 197 -8.38 3.09 -0.23
N PHE A 198 -9.21 2.07 -0.05
CA PHE A 198 -10.61 2.09 -0.47
C PHE A 198 -11.55 2.49 0.66
N ASP A 199 -12.78 2.83 0.30
CA ASP A 199 -13.89 2.96 1.24
C ASP A 199 -14.47 1.56 1.54
N TYR A 200 -13.77 0.82 2.38
CA TYR A 200 -14.11 -0.56 2.74
C TYR A 200 -15.45 -0.66 3.47
N GLU A 201 -15.77 0.30 4.36
CA GLU A 201 -17.05 0.28 5.08
C GLU A 201 -18.21 0.48 4.10
N ASN A 202 -18.05 1.40 3.16
CA ASN A 202 -19.06 1.60 2.13
C ASN A 202 -19.17 0.37 1.20
N ALA A 203 -18.08 -0.35 0.94
CA ALA A 203 -18.12 -1.58 0.15
C ALA A 203 -18.99 -2.66 0.81
N GLY A 204 -18.76 -2.95 2.09
CA GLY A 204 -19.59 -3.89 2.86
C GLY A 204 -21.04 -3.44 2.96
N TYR A 205 -21.27 -2.13 3.12
CA TYR A 205 -22.59 -1.53 3.15
C TYR A 205 -23.33 -1.73 1.81
N GLN A 206 -22.73 -1.39 0.67
CA GLN A 206 -23.34 -1.52 -0.66
C GLN A 206 -23.70 -2.98 -0.97
N ALA A 207 -22.78 -3.93 -0.72
CA ALA A 207 -23.00 -5.35 -0.99
C ALA A 207 -24.19 -5.90 -0.19
N THR A 208 -24.30 -5.54 1.10
CA THR A 208 -25.35 -6.01 1.99
C THR A 208 -26.68 -5.31 1.72
N GLN A 209 -26.65 -3.97 1.54
CA GLN A 209 -27.84 -3.20 1.24
C GLN A 209 -28.52 -3.70 -0.03
N HIS A 210 -27.76 -4.05 -1.06
CA HIS A 210 -28.30 -4.59 -2.30
C HIS A 210 -29.11 -5.87 -2.07
N LEU A 211 -28.64 -6.81 -1.23
CA LEU A 211 -29.38 -8.02 -0.86
C LEU A 211 -30.64 -7.68 -0.06
N LEU A 212 -30.58 -6.72 0.86
CA LEU A 212 -31.73 -6.24 1.62
C LEU A 212 -32.81 -5.63 0.71
N GLU A 213 -32.42 -4.85 -0.29
CA GLU A 213 -33.32 -4.26 -1.30
C GLU A 213 -34.01 -5.31 -2.15
N HIS A 214 -33.45 -6.54 -2.26
CA HIS A 214 -34.06 -7.71 -2.90
C HIS A 214 -34.91 -8.56 -1.94
N GLY A 215 -35.13 -8.08 -0.72
CA GLY A 215 -36.02 -8.70 0.27
C GLY A 215 -35.38 -9.77 1.14
N HIS A 216 -34.06 -10.00 1.01
CA HIS A 216 -33.38 -10.93 1.90
C HIS A 216 -33.23 -10.35 3.30
N GLN A 217 -33.71 -11.07 4.32
CA GLN A 217 -33.62 -10.67 5.73
C GLN A 217 -32.59 -11.52 6.49
N ARG A 218 -32.34 -12.75 6.05
CA ARG A 218 -31.29 -13.63 6.59
C ARG A 218 -30.13 -13.66 5.63
N ILE A 219 -29.14 -12.82 5.89
CA ILE A 219 -27.95 -12.67 5.05
C ILE A 219 -26.72 -13.19 5.80
N GLY A 220 -26.09 -14.23 5.25
CA GLY A 220 -24.81 -14.74 5.75
C GLY A 220 -23.66 -13.84 5.39
N LEU A 221 -22.68 -13.72 6.30
CA LEU A 221 -21.39 -13.06 6.04
C LEU A 221 -20.27 -14.09 6.09
N ILE A 222 -19.49 -14.22 5.03
CA ILE A 222 -18.23 -14.98 5.06
C ILE A 222 -17.09 -13.98 5.15
N THR A 223 -16.37 -14.02 6.26
CA THR A 223 -15.30 -13.07 6.60
C THR A 223 -14.05 -13.79 7.13
N TYR A 224 -12.95 -13.07 7.22
CA TYR A 224 -11.69 -13.61 7.69
C TYR A 224 -11.65 -13.74 9.22
N ASP A 225 -11.06 -14.83 9.73
CA ASP A 225 -11.01 -15.14 11.16
C ASP A 225 -9.97 -14.29 11.91
N LYS A 226 -8.93 -13.83 11.22
CA LYS A 226 -7.94 -12.93 11.81
C LYS A 226 -8.40 -11.49 11.75
N GLU A 227 -8.06 -10.76 12.79
CA GLU A 227 -8.24 -9.32 12.79
C GLU A 227 -7.22 -8.66 11.86
N VAL A 228 -7.67 -8.23 10.69
CA VAL A 228 -6.88 -7.49 9.71
C VAL A 228 -7.50 -6.14 9.38
N ALA A 229 -6.66 -5.18 9.07
CA ALA A 229 -7.05 -3.77 9.02
C ALA A 229 -8.11 -3.44 7.96
N ASN A 230 -8.09 -4.11 6.82
CA ASN A 230 -9.01 -3.85 5.71
C ASN A 230 -10.34 -4.64 5.80
N VAL A 231 -10.39 -5.73 6.56
CA VAL A 231 -11.59 -6.57 6.72
C VAL A 231 -12.58 -6.01 7.74
N GLN A 232 -12.10 -5.49 8.87
CA GLN A 232 -12.98 -4.93 9.90
C GLN A 232 -13.91 -3.81 9.39
N PRO A 233 -13.46 -2.84 8.56
CA PRO A 233 -14.37 -1.86 7.99
C PRO A 233 -15.44 -2.47 7.08
N VAL A 234 -15.11 -3.52 6.30
CA VAL A 234 -16.10 -4.24 5.47
C VAL A 234 -17.18 -4.87 6.35
N ASN A 235 -16.78 -5.53 7.44
CA ASN A 235 -17.72 -6.13 8.39
C ASN A 235 -18.63 -5.07 9.03
N ARG A 236 -18.08 -3.90 9.42
CA ARG A 236 -18.92 -2.79 9.91
C ARG A 236 -19.91 -2.28 8.87
N GLY A 237 -19.55 -2.32 7.59
CA GLY A 237 -20.46 -1.99 6.49
C GLY A 237 -21.66 -2.94 6.43
N TYR A 238 -21.41 -4.24 6.57
CA TYR A 238 -22.46 -5.26 6.66
C TYR A 238 -23.39 -5.00 7.88
N GLU A 239 -22.80 -4.84 9.07
CA GLU A 239 -23.55 -4.58 10.30
C GLU A 239 -24.40 -3.30 10.20
N LYS A 240 -23.86 -2.24 9.62
CA LYS A 240 -24.52 -0.97 9.40
C LYS A 240 -25.71 -1.08 8.44
N ALA A 241 -25.60 -1.91 7.39
CA ALA A 241 -26.71 -2.14 6.47
C ALA A 241 -27.86 -2.86 7.18
N LEU A 242 -27.60 -3.92 7.94
CA LEU A 242 -28.61 -4.63 8.75
C LEU A 242 -29.27 -3.70 9.76
N GLN A 243 -28.48 -2.93 10.50
CA GLN A 243 -28.98 -1.97 11.49
C GLN A 243 -29.94 -0.95 10.88
N LYS A 244 -29.60 -0.40 9.69
CA LYS A 244 -30.48 0.55 8.99
C LYS A 244 -31.79 -0.07 8.50
N ALA A 245 -31.77 -1.37 8.19
CA ALA A 245 -32.96 -2.12 7.82
C ALA A 245 -33.79 -2.60 9.04
N GLY A 246 -33.32 -2.30 10.26
CA GLY A 246 -34.01 -2.76 11.49
C GLY A 246 -33.84 -4.26 11.78
N ILE A 247 -32.82 -4.90 11.18
CA ILE A 247 -32.52 -6.32 11.37
C ILE A 247 -31.44 -6.46 12.44
N GLU A 248 -31.72 -7.29 13.44
CA GLU A 248 -30.76 -7.61 14.51
C GLU A 248 -29.63 -8.49 13.95
N LEU A 249 -28.42 -8.23 14.42
CA LEU A 249 -27.23 -8.98 14.01
C LEU A 249 -27.28 -10.40 14.63
N ASP A 250 -27.49 -11.40 13.78
CA ASP A 250 -27.34 -12.80 14.17
C ASP A 250 -25.91 -13.27 13.94
N ARG A 251 -25.18 -13.55 15.02
CA ARG A 251 -23.78 -14.00 14.96
C ARG A 251 -23.63 -15.39 14.36
N ALA A 252 -24.67 -16.22 14.35
CA ALA A 252 -24.65 -17.53 13.71
C ALA A 252 -24.54 -17.41 12.18
N LEU A 253 -24.92 -16.25 11.62
CA LEU A 253 -24.79 -15.96 10.19
C LEU A 253 -23.41 -15.43 9.80
N ILE A 254 -22.43 -15.42 10.69
CA ILE A 254 -21.07 -14.93 10.41
C ILE A 254 -20.09 -16.10 10.43
N ALA A 255 -19.77 -16.64 9.27
CA ALA A 255 -18.73 -17.65 9.12
C ALA A 255 -17.34 -16.98 9.03
N ARG A 256 -16.45 -17.33 9.98
CA ARG A 256 -15.06 -16.83 10.03
C ARG A 256 -14.13 -17.87 9.49
N VAL A 257 -13.44 -17.53 8.40
CA VAL A 257 -12.59 -18.48 7.66
C VAL A 257 -11.12 -18.10 7.72
N ASN A 258 -10.25 -19.12 7.65
CA ASN A 258 -8.80 -18.91 7.62
C ASN A 258 -8.30 -18.88 6.17
N GLY A 259 -8.07 -17.66 5.65
CA GLY A 259 -7.56 -17.41 4.29
C GLY A 259 -8.60 -16.78 3.36
N PHE A 260 -8.12 -16.35 2.20
CA PHE A 260 -8.91 -15.67 1.17
C PHE A 260 -9.14 -16.54 -0.09
N GLY A 261 -8.78 -17.81 -0.04
CA GLY A 261 -8.89 -18.72 -1.19
C GLY A 261 -10.20 -19.50 -1.26
N VAL A 262 -10.38 -20.21 -2.37
CA VAL A 262 -11.57 -21.01 -2.69
C VAL A 262 -11.93 -22.02 -1.57
N GLN A 263 -10.92 -22.69 -0.98
CA GLN A 263 -11.16 -23.70 0.08
C GLN A 263 -11.74 -23.07 1.36
N ALA A 264 -11.29 -21.88 1.71
CA ALA A 264 -11.82 -21.13 2.85
C ALA A 264 -13.28 -20.72 2.61
N GLY A 265 -13.59 -20.20 1.42
CA GLY A 265 -14.97 -19.87 1.04
C GLY A 265 -15.89 -21.08 1.01
N LEU A 266 -15.41 -22.23 0.53
CA LEU A 266 -16.13 -23.50 0.55
C LEU A 266 -16.48 -23.94 1.99
N ALA A 267 -15.51 -23.84 2.91
CA ALA A 267 -15.72 -24.18 4.31
C ALA A 267 -16.76 -23.27 5.00
N GLY A 268 -16.60 -21.94 4.83
CA GLY A 268 -17.52 -20.98 5.42
C GLY A 268 -18.97 -21.09 4.88
N ALA A 269 -19.10 -21.36 3.58
CA ALA A 269 -20.43 -21.56 3.01
C ALA A 269 -21.08 -22.87 3.52
N ARG A 270 -20.32 -23.94 3.67
CA ARG A 270 -20.84 -25.20 4.25
C ARG A 270 -21.30 -25.00 5.70
N GLU A 271 -20.57 -24.22 6.48
CA GLU A 271 -20.97 -23.86 7.85
C GLU A 271 -22.34 -23.15 7.83
N LEU A 272 -22.49 -22.10 7.01
CA LEU A 272 -23.74 -21.35 6.91
C LEU A 272 -24.92 -22.18 6.39
N LEU A 273 -24.66 -23.03 5.40
CA LEU A 273 -25.70 -23.88 4.80
C LEU A 273 -26.13 -25.05 5.70
N SER A 274 -25.33 -25.39 6.72
CA SER A 274 -25.65 -26.44 7.69
C SER A 274 -26.45 -25.97 8.91
N LEU A 275 -26.78 -24.67 9.00
CA LEU A 275 -27.64 -24.13 10.05
C LEU A 275 -29.07 -24.68 9.92
N ASP A 276 -29.79 -24.82 11.03
CA ASP A 276 -31.20 -25.23 11.05
C ASP A 276 -32.06 -24.30 10.17
N GLU A 277 -31.75 -23.00 10.21
CA GLU A 277 -32.31 -21.98 9.32
C GLU A 277 -31.18 -21.32 8.53
N PRO A 278 -30.81 -21.83 7.34
CA PRO A 278 -29.72 -21.27 6.56
C PRO A 278 -30.05 -19.88 6.00
N PRO A 279 -29.04 -19.06 5.65
CA PRO A 279 -29.26 -17.78 5.02
C PRO A 279 -29.85 -17.93 3.62
N THR A 280 -30.69 -16.99 3.22
CA THR A 280 -31.22 -16.89 1.83
C THR A 280 -30.31 -16.11 0.89
N ALA A 281 -29.31 -15.42 1.45
CA ALA A 281 -28.28 -14.73 0.70
C ALA A 281 -26.96 -14.74 1.47
N ILE A 282 -25.83 -14.65 0.76
CA ILE A 282 -24.49 -14.61 1.35
C ILE A 282 -23.72 -13.43 0.76
N PHE A 283 -23.19 -12.58 1.64
CA PHE A 283 -22.13 -11.64 1.30
C PHE A 283 -20.79 -12.25 1.66
N SER A 284 -19.90 -12.35 0.69
CA SER A 284 -18.53 -12.81 0.86
C SER A 284 -17.55 -11.66 0.63
N ILE A 285 -16.62 -11.44 1.55
CA ILE A 285 -15.72 -10.26 1.55
C ILE A 285 -14.64 -10.28 0.46
N ALA A 286 -14.58 -11.30 -0.38
CA ALA A 286 -13.65 -11.37 -1.50
C ALA A 286 -14.16 -12.32 -2.58
N ASP A 287 -13.99 -11.96 -3.85
CA ASP A 287 -14.42 -12.79 -4.98
C ASP A 287 -13.73 -14.16 -4.99
N THR A 288 -12.48 -14.25 -4.53
CA THR A 288 -11.77 -15.54 -4.41
C THR A 288 -12.42 -16.49 -3.39
N LEU A 289 -12.95 -15.96 -2.29
CA LEU A 289 -13.78 -16.73 -1.34
C LEU A 289 -15.10 -17.13 -2.01
N THR A 290 -15.71 -16.21 -2.76
CA THR A 290 -17.02 -16.39 -3.37
C THR A 290 -17.04 -17.55 -4.37
N LEU A 291 -15.94 -17.80 -5.07
CA LEU A 291 -15.82 -19.00 -5.91
C LEU A 291 -15.99 -20.29 -5.09
N GLY A 292 -15.49 -20.32 -3.86
CA GLY A 292 -15.70 -21.42 -2.91
C GLY A 292 -17.14 -21.51 -2.42
N VAL A 293 -17.81 -20.36 -2.19
CA VAL A 293 -19.23 -20.29 -1.84
C VAL A 293 -20.08 -20.90 -2.94
N MET A 294 -19.83 -20.53 -4.19
CA MET A 294 -20.56 -21.09 -5.35
C MET A 294 -20.37 -22.61 -5.45
N MET A 295 -19.15 -23.10 -5.20
CA MET A 295 -18.90 -24.55 -5.16
C MET A 295 -19.67 -25.25 -4.04
N ALA A 296 -19.78 -24.63 -2.85
CA ALA A 296 -20.54 -25.20 -1.74
C ALA A 296 -22.03 -25.32 -2.08
N ILE A 297 -22.61 -24.25 -2.60
CA ILE A 297 -24.02 -24.18 -3.00
C ILE A 297 -24.30 -25.26 -4.08
N LYS A 298 -23.46 -25.33 -5.10
CA LYS A 298 -23.59 -26.33 -6.18
C LYS A 298 -23.47 -27.76 -5.65
N THR A 299 -22.55 -28.02 -4.70
CA THR A 299 -22.37 -29.38 -4.13
C THR A 299 -23.50 -29.76 -3.16
N ALA A 300 -24.26 -28.81 -2.66
CA ALA A 300 -25.48 -29.01 -1.85
C ALA A 300 -26.74 -29.15 -2.73
N ASP A 301 -26.60 -29.22 -4.06
CA ASP A 301 -27.70 -29.30 -5.04
C ASP A 301 -28.65 -28.08 -4.94
N LEU A 302 -28.09 -26.92 -4.57
CA LEU A 302 -28.77 -25.63 -4.51
C LEU A 302 -28.38 -24.75 -5.71
N HIS A 303 -29.26 -23.81 -6.06
CA HIS A 303 -29.10 -22.92 -7.20
C HIS A 303 -28.85 -21.48 -6.77
N ILE A 304 -28.06 -20.76 -7.55
CA ILE A 304 -27.75 -19.35 -7.41
C ILE A 304 -28.44 -18.63 -8.58
N PRO A 305 -29.27 -17.66 -8.33
CA PRO A 305 -29.64 -17.04 -7.04
C PRO A 305 -30.86 -17.63 -6.34
N GLU A 306 -31.57 -18.61 -6.96
CA GLU A 306 -32.93 -19.02 -6.60
C GLU A 306 -33.03 -19.53 -5.16
N ASN A 307 -32.03 -20.26 -4.67
CA ASN A 307 -31.99 -20.76 -3.29
C ASN A 307 -31.12 -19.87 -2.42
N VAL A 308 -29.98 -19.38 -2.94
CA VAL A 308 -29.05 -18.55 -2.20
C VAL A 308 -28.50 -17.46 -3.13
N ALA A 309 -28.88 -16.23 -2.91
CA ALA A 309 -28.32 -15.08 -3.62
C ALA A 309 -26.90 -14.75 -3.10
N ILE A 310 -26.05 -14.20 -3.95
CA ILE A 310 -24.67 -13.87 -3.58
C ILE A 310 -24.31 -12.45 -3.99
N THR A 311 -23.63 -11.75 -3.07
CA THR A 311 -22.83 -10.57 -3.37
C THR A 311 -21.39 -10.76 -2.90
N SER A 312 -20.46 -10.03 -3.52
CA SER A 312 -19.05 -10.19 -3.31
C SER A 312 -18.32 -8.84 -3.25
N PHE A 313 -16.98 -8.86 -3.11
CA PHE A 313 -16.13 -7.69 -3.12
C PHE A 313 -14.82 -7.95 -3.86
N ASN A 314 -14.33 -6.96 -4.55
CA ASN A 314 -13.12 -6.67 -5.31
C ASN A 314 -13.37 -6.54 -6.83
N ASN A 315 -14.27 -7.28 -7.44
CA ASN A 315 -14.50 -7.37 -8.89
C ASN A 315 -13.23 -7.81 -9.64
N ILE A 316 -12.63 -8.94 -9.21
CA ILE A 316 -11.54 -9.55 -9.97
C ILE A 316 -12.05 -10.12 -11.30
N ALA A 317 -11.16 -10.35 -12.26
CA ALA A 317 -11.52 -10.81 -13.61
C ALA A 317 -12.42 -12.07 -13.64
N TYR A 318 -12.29 -12.96 -12.65
CA TYR A 318 -13.12 -14.16 -12.54
C TYR A 318 -14.58 -13.88 -12.16
N ALA A 319 -14.90 -12.71 -11.60
CA ALA A 319 -16.26 -12.38 -11.18
C ALA A 319 -17.24 -12.33 -12.39
N GLU A 320 -16.77 -11.88 -13.54
CA GLU A 320 -17.54 -11.85 -14.78
C GLU A 320 -17.69 -13.22 -15.43
N LEU A 321 -16.68 -14.08 -15.27
CA LEU A 321 -16.61 -15.42 -15.88
C LEU A 321 -17.28 -16.52 -15.04
N ALA A 322 -17.69 -16.18 -13.81
CA ALA A 322 -18.39 -17.11 -12.93
C ALA A 322 -19.77 -17.49 -13.49
N ASP A 323 -20.28 -18.64 -13.06
CA ASP A 323 -21.60 -19.13 -13.45
C ASP A 323 -22.49 -19.37 -12.22
N PRO A 324 -23.49 -18.48 -11.96
CA PRO A 324 -23.78 -17.22 -12.68
C PRO A 324 -22.72 -16.13 -12.43
N PRO A 325 -22.61 -15.10 -13.33
CA PRO A 325 -21.72 -13.96 -13.12
C PRO A 325 -21.98 -13.23 -11.82
N LEU A 326 -20.89 -12.88 -11.08
CA LEU A 326 -20.97 -12.35 -9.72
C LEU A 326 -21.36 -10.87 -9.67
N THR A 327 -22.39 -10.56 -8.91
CA THR A 327 -22.66 -9.21 -8.39
C THR A 327 -21.64 -8.91 -7.30
N THR A 328 -20.80 -7.90 -7.51
CA THR A 328 -19.67 -7.62 -6.65
C THR A 328 -19.42 -6.11 -6.52
N VAL A 329 -18.94 -5.68 -5.37
CA VAL A 329 -18.49 -4.29 -5.21
C VAL A 329 -17.09 -4.15 -5.79
N ALA A 330 -16.95 -3.36 -6.84
CA ALA A 330 -15.67 -3.11 -7.49
C ALA A 330 -14.80 -2.18 -6.63
N ALA A 331 -13.58 -2.64 -6.36
CA ALA A 331 -12.49 -1.81 -5.89
C ALA A 331 -11.67 -1.34 -7.09
N PRO A 332 -11.41 -0.04 -7.27
CA PRO A 332 -10.61 0.46 -8.39
C PRO A 332 -9.12 0.20 -8.16
N VAL A 333 -8.72 -1.07 -8.19
CA VAL A 333 -7.40 -1.56 -7.78
C VAL A 333 -6.29 -1.01 -8.69
N ARG A 334 -6.55 -0.95 -10.00
CA ARG A 334 -5.59 -0.35 -10.95
C ARG A 334 -5.40 1.14 -10.67
N GLU A 335 -6.48 1.87 -10.38
CA GLU A 335 -6.40 3.29 -9.99
C GLU A 335 -5.61 3.47 -8.69
N MET A 336 -5.72 2.54 -7.73
CA MET A 336 -4.90 2.54 -6.52
C MET A 336 -3.41 2.47 -6.88
N GLY A 337 -3.03 1.60 -7.81
CA GLY A 337 -1.65 1.49 -8.29
C GLY A 337 -1.16 2.79 -8.93
N VAL A 338 -1.95 3.36 -9.84
CA VAL A 338 -1.65 4.65 -10.49
C VAL A 338 -1.48 5.76 -9.44
N LYS A 339 -2.45 5.92 -8.52
CA LYS A 339 -2.41 6.97 -7.49
C LYS A 339 -1.27 6.80 -6.50
N ALA A 340 -0.97 5.57 -6.12
CA ALA A 340 0.16 5.28 -5.24
C ALA A 340 1.49 5.64 -5.91
N MET A 341 1.66 5.28 -7.19
CA MET A 341 2.88 5.60 -7.92
C MET A 341 3.02 7.10 -8.22
N GLU A 342 1.93 7.80 -8.57
CA GLU A 342 1.93 9.26 -8.73
C GLU A 342 2.37 9.95 -7.42
N MET A 343 1.82 9.51 -6.28
CA MET A 343 2.17 10.04 -4.96
C MET A 343 3.63 9.73 -4.61
N LEU A 344 4.10 8.52 -4.88
CA LEU A 344 5.49 8.14 -4.67
C LEU A 344 6.45 8.96 -5.54
N ARG A 345 6.11 9.17 -6.81
CA ARG A 345 6.87 10.02 -7.75
C ARG A 345 7.02 11.45 -7.22
N ASP A 346 5.95 12.04 -6.66
CA ASP A 346 6.04 13.36 -6.06
C ASP A 346 6.98 13.38 -4.86
N LEU A 347 6.90 12.39 -3.98
CA LEU A 347 7.79 12.28 -2.83
C LEU A 347 9.26 12.10 -3.25
N ILE A 348 9.51 11.24 -4.24
CA ILE A 348 10.85 11.04 -4.82
C ILE A 348 11.39 12.36 -5.39
N ALA A 349 10.53 13.18 -5.99
CA ALA A 349 10.92 14.50 -6.53
C ALA A 349 11.05 15.59 -5.44
N GLY A 350 10.91 15.25 -4.15
CA GLY A 350 10.93 16.22 -3.05
C GLY A 350 9.68 17.12 -2.98
N ARG A 351 8.63 16.79 -3.71
CA ARG A 351 7.34 17.48 -3.67
C ARG A 351 6.43 16.82 -2.64
N ASN A 352 5.61 17.64 -1.98
CA ASN A 352 4.57 17.13 -1.09
C ASN A 352 3.32 16.80 -1.91
N PRO A 353 2.84 15.55 -1.93
CA PRO A 353 1.55 15.23 -2.52
C PRO A 353 0.41 16.06 -1.93
N ALA A 354 -0.56 16.45 -2.76
CA ALA A 354 -1.67 17.32 -2.36
C ALA A 354 -2.50 16.74 -1.20
N LYS A 355 -2.55 15.42 -1.08
CA LYS A 355 -3.24 14.71 0.01
C LYS A 355 -2.30 13.66 0.60
N ARG A 356 -2.27 13.56 1.93
CA ARG A 356 -1.56 12.46 2.61
C ARG A 356 -2.29 11.12 2.50
N LYS A 357 -3.63 11.16 2.46
CA LYS A 357 -4.46 9.96 2.33
C LYS A 357 -5.43 10.15 1.17
N VAL A 358 -5.43 9.19 0.27
CA VAL A 358 -6.36 9.10 -0.86
C VAL A 358 -7.33 7.97 -0.56
N LEU A 359 -8.61 8.30 -0.48
CA LEU A 359 -9.70 7.35 -0.32
C LEU A 359 -10.37 7.17 -1.69
N LEU A 360 -10.26 6.00 -2.26
CA LEU A 360 -10.89 5.63 -3.52
C LEU A 360 -12.30 5.09 -3.27
N LYS A 361 -13.24 5.54 -4.08
CA LYS A 361 -14.64 5.11 -3.98
C LYS A 361 -14.80 3.73 -4.59
N THR A 362 -15.62 2.91 -3.96
CA THR A 362 -16.08 1.62 -4.47
C THR A 362 -17.45 1.77 -5.13
N SER A 363 -17.80 0.86 -6.04
CA SER A 363 -19.09 0.87 -6.74
C SER A 363 -19.61 -0.56 -6.92
N LEU A 364 -20.90 -0.75 -6.72
CA LEU A 364 -21.54 -2.05 -6.95
C LEU A 364 -21.68 -2.31 -8.46
N ILE A 365 -21.22 -3.46 -8.90
CA ILE A 365 -21.42 -4.01 -10.25
C ILE A 365 -22.45 -5.11 -10.16
N ILE A 366 -23.63 -4.84 -10.67
CA ILE A 366 -24.77 -5.77 -10.64
C ILE A 366 -24.62 -6.75 -11.81
N ARG A 367 -24.70 -8.05 -11.47
CA ARG A 367 -24.74 -9.17 -12.42
C ARG A 367 -25.88 -10.14 -12.03
N GLN A 368 -25.70 -11.44 -12.19
CA GLN A 368 -26.79 -12.41 -12.05
C GLN A 368 -26.87 -13.10 -10.70
N SER A 369 -25.77 -13.15 -9.92
CA SER A 369 -25.70 -13.93 -8.67
C SER A 369 -26.59 -13.41 -7.53
N CYS A 370 -27.16 -12.21 -7.65
CA CYS A 370 -28.07 -11.61 -6.67
C CYS A 370 -29.56 -11.73 -7.04
N GLY A 371 -29.90 -12.34 -8.18
CA GLY A 371 -31.27 -12.43 -8.68
C GLY A 371 -31.71 -11.26 -9.58
N CYS A 372 -30.85 -10.27 -9.80
CA CYS A 372 -31.11 -9.25 -10.81
C CYS A 372 -30.99 -9.83 -12.23
N GLN A 373 -31.93 -9.47 -13.11
CA GLN A 373 -31.70 -9.67 -14.54
C GLN A 373 -30.54 -8.73 -14.95
N ALA A 374 -29.57 -9.26 -15.69
CA ALA A 374 -28.49 -8.42 -16.21
C ALA A 374 -29.12 -7.26 -17.00
N ALA A 375 -28.73 -6.04 -16.72
CA ALA A 375 -29.05 -4.94 -17.62
C ALA A 375 -28.40 -5.24 -18.97
N VAL A 376 -29.20 -5.46 -20.00
CA VAL A 376 -28.82 -5.73 -21.39
C VAL A 376 -28.10 -4.53 -21.97
#